data_8d63e95971bdab3a2948ae3af46c9436
#
_entry.id   8d63e95971bdab3a2948ae3af46c9436
#
_cell.length_a   1.000
_cell.length_b   1.000
_cell.length_c   1.000
_cell.angle_alpha   90.00
_cell.angle_beta   90.00
_cell.angle_gamma   90.00
#
_symmetry.space_group_name_H-M   'P 1'
#
loop_
_entity.id
_entity.type
_entity.pdbx_description
1 polymer ?
#
loop_
_entity_poly.entity_id
_entity_poly.type
_entity_poly.pdbx_seq_one_letter_code
_entity_poly.pdbx_strand_id
1 'polypeptide(L)'
;YDKMGKEFMQSEKLVTKENIMISQLIEKIKKTNAPICVGLDPMLSYVPEHVVKKSLDAYGETLEGAADAIWQFNKEIIDHTFDLIPAVKPQIAMYEQFGIEGLTVYKRTVDYCHEKGLIVIGDAKRGDIGSTSAAYAAGHLGRVQVGSKSLSGFNVDILTVNPYLGTDGVKPFVDVCRSEDKGLFVLVKTSNPSSGEFQDRLIDGKPLYEWVAAKVEEWGAGCMDGEYSNVGAVVGATYPEMSEILRKLMPHTYFLVPGYGAQGGTAADLKHCFNQDGLGAVVNSSRGIIAAYKQEKYKNFGPEHFGEASRQAVIDMVADI
;
A
#
# COMPACT_ATOMS: atom_id res chain seq x y z
N TYR A 1 31.15 35.09 -33.61
CA TYR A 1 31.38 34.00 -32.63
C TYR A 1 30.59 34.23 -31.32
N ASP A 2 29.45 34.89 -31.38
CA ASP A 2 28.68 35.14 -30.12
C ASP A 2 27.13 35.10 -30.28
N LYS A 3 26.63 34.41 -31.30
CA LYS A 3 25.20 34.15 -31.46
C LYS A 3 24.75 32.71 -31.34
N MET A 4 25.66 31.75 -31.41
CA MET A 4 25.35 30.32 -31.26
C MET A 4 25.41 29.82 -29.80
N GLY A 5 25.99 30.57 -28.88
CA GLY A 5 26.10 30.22 -27.47
C GLY A 5 24.87 30.57 -26.64
N LYS A 6 23.96 31.42 -27.13
CA LYS A 6 22.74 31.83 -26.42
C LYS A 6 21.49 31.03 -26.75
N GLU A 7 21.48 30.32 -27.87
CA GLU A 7 20.37 29.42 -28.23
C GLU A 7 20.49 28.02 -27.63
N PHE A 8 21.69 27.63 -27.15
CA PHE A 8 21.89 26.33 -26.50
C PHE A 8 21.53 26.31 -25.00
N MET A 9 21.35 27.49 -24.40
CA MET A 9 20.94 27.62 -22.99
C MET A 9 19.45 27.90 -22.79
N GLN A 10 18.64 27.86 -23.85
CA GLN A 10 17.20 28.14 -23.77
C GLN A 10 16.30 26.95 -24.10
N SER A 11 16.86 25.74 -24.21
CA SER A 11 16.10 24.49 -24.35
C SER A 11 16.27 23.53 -23.17
N GLU A 12 16.60 24.01 -21.97
CA GLU A 12 16.12 23.32 -20.79
C GLU A 12 14.60 23.51 -20.79
N LYS A 13 13.90 22.64 -21.52
CA LYS A 13 12.50 22.39 -21.31
C LYS A 13 12.35 22.25 -19.79
N LEU A 14 11.54 23.12 -19.20
CA LEU A 14 10.82 22.81 -17.98
C LEU A 14 10.16 21.45 -18.23
N VAL A 15 10.83 20.37 -17.86
CA VAL A 15 10.20 19.10 -17.59
C VAL A 15 9.26 19.47 -16.45
N THR A 16 7.99 19.64 -16.79
CA THR A 16 6.93 19.66 -15.76
C THR A 16 7.22 18.45 -14.90
N LYS A 17 7.62 18.67 -13.64
CA LYS A 17 7.82 17.60 -12.68
C LYS A 17 6.53 16.79 -12.71
N GLU A 18 6.57 15.62 -13.34
CA GLU A 18 5.45 14.70 -13.26
C GLU A 18 5.22 14.46 -11.77
N ASN A 19 3.98 14.50 -11.32
CA ASN A 19 3.64 14.45 -9.91
C ASN A 19 4.30 13.23 -9.25
N ILE A 20 5.11 13.48 -8.23
CA ILE A 20 5.78 12.46 -7.43
C ILE A 20 4.72 11.55 -6.77
N MET A 21 5.04 10.31 -6.45
CA MET A 21 4.08 9.28 -6.00
C MET A 21 3.17 9.73 -4.85
N ILE A 22 3.71 10.42 -3.84
CA ILE A 22 2.90 10.87 -2.71
C ILE A 22 1.87 11.92 -3.14
N SER A 23 2.24 12.83 -4.05
CA SER A 23 1.30 13.82 -4.59
C SER A 23 0.20 13.15 -5.43
N GLN A 24 0.52 12.10 -6.20
CA GLN A 24 -0.48 11.31 -6.92
C GLN A 24 -1.49 10.66 -5.97
N LEU A 25 -1.02 10.10 -4.85
CA LEU A 25 -1.90 9.53 -3.82
C LEU A 25 -2.81 10.62 -3.22
N ILE A 26 -2.23 11.77 -2.85
CA ILE A 26 -2.97 12.89 -2.28
C ILE A 26 -4.03 13.43 -3.25
N GLU A 27 -3.70 13.61 -4.53
CA GLU A 27 -4.64 14.05 -5.55
C GLU A 27 -5.82 13.09 -5.69
N LYS A 28 -5.55 11.78 -5.68
CA LYS A 28 -6.61 10.76 -5.73
C LYS A 28 -7.46 10.76 -4.48
N ILE A 29 -6.88 10.91 -3.28
CA ILE A 29 -7.62 11.07 -2.02
C ILE A 29 -8.55 12.28 -2.10
N LYS A 30 -8.04 13.44 -2.56
CA LYS A 30 -8.86 14.65 -2.73
C LYS A 30 -9.98 14.46 -3.75
N LYS A 31 -9.68 13.78 -4.86
CA LYS A 31 -10.67 13.50 -5.92
C LYS A 31 -11.80 12.58 -5.46
N THR A 32 -11.48 11.54 -4.70
CA THR A 32 -12.46 10.57 -4.17
C THR A 32 -13.09 11.02 -2.86
N ASN A 33 -12.51 12.02 -2.20
CA ASN A 33 -12.82 12.42 -0.83
C ASN A 33 -12.79 11.22 0.14
N ALA A 34 -11.84 10.32 -0.05
CA ALA A 34 -11.75 9.05 0.65
C ALA A 34 -10.29 8.74 1.03
N PRO A 35 -9.83 9.03 2.27
CA PRO A 35 -8.47 8.73 2.72
C PRO A 35 -8.31 7.25 3.10
N ILE A 36 -8.77 6.35 2.24
CA ILE A 36 -8.80 4.90 2.51
C ILE A 36 -8.13 4.10 1.40
N CYS A 37 -7.71 2.88 1.71
CA CYS A 37 -7.38 1.88 0.70
C CYS A 37 -8.05 0.53 1.02
N VAL A 38 -8.40 -0.20 -0.03
CA VAL A 38 -8.96 -1.54 0.09
C VAL A 38 -7.81 -2.56 0.12
N GLY A 39 -7.70 -3.29 1.23
CA GLY A 39 -6.77 -4.41 1.33
C GLY A 39 -7.28 -5.60 0.53
N LEU A 40 -6.50 -6.03 -0.45
CA LEU A 40 -6.76 -7.26 -1.22
C LEU A 40 -5.96 -8.40 -0.59
N ASP A 41 -6.48 -8.91 0.52
CA ASP A 41 -5.91 -10.01 1.30
C ASP A 41 -6.81 -11.26 1.14
N PRO A 42 -6.94 -11.82 -0.09
CA PRO A 42 -7.93 -12.85 -0.39
C PRO A 42 -7.57 -14.18 0.26
N MET A 43 -8.57 -14.79 0.89
CA MET A 43 -8.52 -16.19 1.31
C MET A 43 -9.58 -16.98 0.53
N LEU A 44 -9.33 -18.23 0.16
CA LEU A 44 -10.36 -19.05 -0.51
C LEU A 44 -11.66 -19.13 0.28
N SER A 45 -11.58 -19.08 1.62
CA SER A 45 -12.75 -19.02 2.50
C SER A 45 -13.56 -17.72 2.39
N TYR A 46 -13.01 -16.67 1.79
CA TYR A 46 -13.74 -15.42 1.51
C TYR A 46 -14.38 -15.42 0.13
N VAL A 47 -13.87 -16.24 -0.77
CA VAL A 47 -14.42 -16.36 -2.14
C VAL A 47 -15.77 -17.06 -2.09
N PRO A 48 -16.84 -16.55 -2.72
CA PRO A 48 -18.12 -17.24 -2.81
C PRO A 48 -17.98 -18.62 -3.48
N GLU A 49 -18.75 -19.59 -2.98
CA GLU A 49 -18.67 -21.00 -3.43
C GLU A 49 -18.86 -21.17 -4.94
N HIS A 50 -19.78 -20.41 -5.53
CA HIS A 50 -20.04 -20.46 -6.97
C HIS A 50 -18.82 -20.00 -7.80
N VAL A 51 -18.04 -19.01 -7.30
CA VAL A 51 -16.80 -18.55 -7.95
C VAL A 51 -15.72 -19.62 -7.84
N VAL A 52 -15.52 -20.19 -6.63
CA VAL A 52 -14.56 -21.28 -6.41
C VAL A 52 -14.90 -22.46 -7.29
N LYS A 53 -16.17 -22.90 -7.28
CA LYS A 53 -16.63 -24.02 -8.11
C LYS A 53 -16.34 -23.80 -9.59
N LYS A 54 -16.66 -22.63 -10.13
CA LYS A 54 -16.42 -22.29 -11.54
C LYS A 54 -14.95 -22.40 -11.91
N SER A 55 -14.05 -21.92 -11.07
CA SER A 55 -12.60 -21.98 -11.30
C SER A 55 -12.07 -23.43 -11.21
N LEU A 56 -12.56 -24.22 -10.23
CA LEU A 56 -12.17 -25.62 -10.09
C LEU A 56 -12.75 -26.50 -11.20
N ASP A 57 -13.94 -26.21 -11.70
CA ASP A 57 -14.52 -26.89 -12.86
C ASP A 57 -13.68 -26.65 -14.14
N ALA A 58 -13.04 -25.48 -14.25
CA ALA A 58 -12.21 -25.08 -15.40
C ALA A 58 -10.76 -25.61 -15.32
N TYR A 59 -10.14 -25.56 -14.14
CA TYR A 59 -8.70 -25.83 -13.93
C TYR A 59 -8.43 -27.01 -13.00
N GLY A 60 -9.47 -27.69 -12.49
CA GLY A 60 -9.35 -28.78 -11.52
C GLY A 60 -9.05 -28.29 -10.10
N GLU A 61 -8.95 -29.24 -9.17
CA GLU A 61 -8.51 -29.01 -7.78
C GLU A 61 -6.98 -28.85 -7.73
N THR A 62 -6.50 -27.73 -8.26
CA THR A 62 -5.08 -27.39 -8.45
C THR A 62 -4.77 -26.01 -7.87
N LEU A 63 -3.48 -25.65 -7.75
CA LEU A 63 -3.07 -24.31 -7.39
C LEU A 63 -3.51 -23.28 -8.44
N GLU A 64 -3.58 -23.67 -9.72
CA GLU A 64 -4.08 -22.83 -10.81
C GLU A 64 -5.58 -22.52 -10.62
N GLY A 65 -6.40 -23.55 -10.32
CA GLY A 65 -7.82 -23.35 -10.05
C GLY A 65 -8.08 -22.48 -8.82
N ALA A 66 -7.29 -22.66 -7.76
CA ALA A 66 -7.35 -21.79 -6.57
C ALA A 66 -6.94 -20.35 -6.90
N ALA A 67 -5.86 -20.14 -7.64
CA ALA A 67 -5.38 -18.82 -8.05
C ALA A 67 -6.38 -18.12 -8.98
N ASP A 68 -7.03 -18.84 -9.91
CA ASP A 68 -8.09 -18.26 -10.75
C ASP A 68 -9.29 -17.81 -9.92
N ALA A 69 -9.69 -18.58 -8.91
CA ALA A 69 -10.77 -18.18 -8.00
C ALA A 69 -10.43 -16.87 -7.26
N ILE A 70 -9.18 -16.71 -6.81
CA ILE A 70 -8.67 -15.47 -6.22
C ILE A 70 -8.70 -14.31 -7.22
N TRP A 71 -8.31 -14.58 -8.48
CA TRP A 71 -8.37 -13.56 -9.54
C TRP A 71 -9.80 -13.06 -9.79
N GLN A 72 -10.76 -13.98 -9.98
CA GLN A 72 -12.17 -13.63 -10.22
C GLN A 72 -12.74 -12.80 -9.05
N PHE A 73 -12.41 -13.20 -7.82
CA PHE A 73 -12.80 -12.49 -6.61
C PHE A 73 -12.24 -11.06 -6.54
N ASN A 74 -10.94 -10.90 -6.75
CA ASN A 74 -10.30 -9.58 -6.75
C ASN A 74 -10.87 -8.67 -7.85
N LYS A 75 -11.04 -9.23 -9.06
CA LYS A 75 -11.55 -8.48 -10.21
C LYS A 75 -12.92 -7.90 -9.92
N GLU A 76 -13.84 -8.69 -9.38
CA GLU A 76 -15.19 -8.25 -9.05
C GLU A 76 -15.19 -7.15 -7.98
N ILE A 77 -14.37 -7.28 -6.94
CA ILE A 77 -14.23 -6.25 -5.90
C ILE A 77 -13.68 -4.95 -6.49
N ILE A 78 -12.63 -5.02 -7.32
CA ILE A 78 -12.04 -3.86 -7.97
C ILE A 78 -13.05 -3.17 -8.86
N ASP A 79 -13.80 -3.92 -9.69
CA ASP A 79 -14.80 -3.37 -10.60
C ASP A 79 -15.92 -2.62 -9.87
N HIS A 80 -16.24 -3.01 -8.64
CA HIS A 80 -17.29 -2.37 -7.83
C HIS A 80 -16.77 -1.23 -6.93
N THR A 81 -15.45 -1.06 -6.77
CA THR A 81 -14.91 -0.09 -5.80
C THR A 81 -13.96 0.94 -6.38
N PHE A 82 -13.41 0.73 -7.59
CA PHE A 82 -12.31 1.56 -8.14
C PHE A 82 -12.64 3.05 -8.26
N ASP A 83 -13.90 3.41 -8.47
CA ASP A 83 -14.37 4.79 -8.60
C ASP A 83 -14.52 5.52 -7.25
N LEU A 84 -14.51 4.78 -6.14
CA LEU A 84 -14.71 5.28 -4.79
C LEU A 84 -13.41 5.45 -3.98
N ILE A 85 -12.32 4.82 -4.40
CA ILE A 85 -11.09 4.71 -3.61
C ILE A 85 -9.86 5.22 -4.37
N PRO A 86 -8.86 5.79 -3.68
CA PRO A 86 -7.61 6.22 -4.30
C PRO A 86 -6.63 5.05 -4.55
N ALA A 87 -6.69 4.01 -3.72
CA ALA A 87 -5.67 2.97 -3.67
C ALA A 87 -6.20 1.60 -3.25
N VAL A 88 -5.47 0.57 -3.62
CA VAL A 88 -5.60 -0.81 -3.13
C VAL A 88 -4.29 -1.29 -2.51
N LYS A 89 -4.38 -2.29 -1.62
CA LYS A 89 -3.22 -2.88 -0.95
C LYS A 89 -3.25 -4.41 -1.02
N PRO A 90 -2.76 -5.01 -2.12
CA PRO A 90 -2.64 -6.47 -2.20
C PRO A 90 -1.52 -6.98 -1.27
N GLN A 91 -1.87 -7.94 -0.38
CA GLN A 91 -0.96 -8.63 0.50
C GLN A 91 -0.36 -9.83 -0.22
N ILE A 92 0.94 -9.76 -0.57
CA ILE A 92 1.59 -10.76 -1.43
C ILE A 92 1.56 -12.18 -0.85
N ALA A 93 1.60 -12.34 0.48
CA ALA A 93 1.57 -13.65 1.11
C ALA A 93 0.30 -14.45 0.77
N MET A 94 -0.83 -13.76 0.54
CA MET A 94 -2.10 -14.40 0.15
C MET A 94 -2.07 -14.98 -1.26
N TYR A 95 -1.07 -14.59 -2.04
CA TYR A 95 -0.81 -15.07 -3.40
C TYR A 95 0.37 -16.06 -3.40
N GLU A 96 1.46 -15.76 -2.68
CA GLU A 96 2.64 -16.63 -2.57
C GLU A 96 2.28 -18.05 -2.10
N GLN A 97 1.26 -18.22 -1.24
CA GLN A 97 0.80 -19.52 -0.79
C GLN A 97 0.33 -20.45 -1.92
N PHE A 98 0.00 -19.90 -3.09
CA PHE A 98 -0.37 -20.66 -4.29
C PHE A 98 0.78 -20.77 -5.31
N GLY A 99 2.03 -20.52 -4.89
CA GLY A 99 3.21 -20.66 -5.74
C GLY A 99 3.25 -19.65 -6.90
N ILE A 100 3.73 -20.12 -8.04
CA ILE A 100 3.90 -19.29 -9.26
C ILE A 100 2.53 -18.84 -9.80
N GLU A 101 1.53 -19.68 -9.74
CA GLU A 101 0.17 -19.42 -10.16
C GLU A 101 -0.42 -18.24 -9.38
N GLY A 102 -0.22 -18.23 -8.06
CA GLY A 102 -0.62 -17.13 -7.20
C GLY A 102 0.16 -15.84 -7.49
N LEU A 103 1.48 -15.91 -7.69
CA LEU A 103 2.29 -14.73 -8.05
C LEU A 103 1.91 -14.17 -9.43
N THR A 104 1.50 -15.03 -10.36
CA THR A 104 0.95 -14.61 -11.65
C THR A 104 -0.34 -13.81 -11.45
N VAL A 105 -1.23 -14.29 -10.57
CA VAL A 105 -2.46 -13.58 -10.20
C VAL A 105 -2.17 -12.28 -9.45
N TYR A 106 -1.16 -12.26 -8.56
CA TYR A 106 -0.71 -11.02 -7.92
C TYR A 106 -0.33 -9.96 -8.95
N LYS A 107 0.57 -10.32 -9.89
CA LYS A 107 0.99 -9.41 -10.96
C LYS A 107 -0.20 -8.94 -11.81
N ARG A 108 -1.08 -9.86 -12.20
CA ARG A 108 -2.30 -9.56 -12.96
C ARG A 108 -3.23 -8.61 -12.20
N THR A 109 -3.35 -8.76 -10.87
CA THR A 109 -4.14 -7.87 -10.01
C THR A 109 -3.53 -6.47 -9.98
N VAL A 110 -2.20 -6.34 -9.85
CA VAL A 110 -1.49 -5.06 -9.90
C VAL A 110 -1.76 -4.35 -11.22
N ASP A 111 -1.59 -5.04 -12.35
CA ASP A 111 -1.80 -4.46 -13.68
C ASP A 111 -3.25 -3.99 -13.86
N TYR A 112 -4.20 -4.80 -13.44
CA TYR A 112 -5.62 -4.45 -13.53
C TYR A 112 -5.99 -3.24 -12.68
N CYS A 113 -5.40 -3.11 -11.49
CA CYS A 113 -5.59 -1.92 -10.66
C CYS A 113 -5.05 -0.65 -11.35
N HIS A 114 -3.90 -0.75 -12.02
CA HIS A 114 -3.37 0.36 -12.83
C HIS A 114 -4.28 0.71 -14.02
N GLU A 115 -4.84 -0.27 -14.72
CA GLU A 115 -5.83 -0.05 -15.79
C GLU A 115 -7.07 0.72 -15.28
N LYS A 116 -7.47 0.47 -14.01
CA LYS A 116 -8.55 1.21 -13.34
C LYS A 116 -8.11 2.56 -12.77
N GLY A 117 -6.84 2.90 -12.89
CA GLY A 117 -6.28 4.16 -12.41
C GLY A 117 -6.07 4.21 -10.90
N LEU A 118 -5.96 3.08 -10.21
CA LEU A 118 -5.70 3.00 -8.77
C LEU A 118 -4.21 3.04 -8.46
N ILE A 119 -3.84 3.59 -7.30
CA ILE A 119 -2.51 3.43 -6.70
C ILE A 119 -2.44 2.03 -6.07
N VAL A 120 -1.33 1.32 -6.29
CA VAL A 120 -1.12 -0.02 -5.74
C VAL A 120 -0.06 0.00 -4.65
N ILE A 121 -0.46 -0.30 -3.43
CA ILE A 121 0.42 -0.46 -2.27
C ILE A 121 0.74 -1.95 -2.13
N GLY A 122 1.94 -2.37 -2.55
CA GLY A 122 2.39 -3.75 -2.38
C GLY A 122 2.71 -4.04 -0.92
N ASP A 123 1.87 -4.84 -0.26
CA ASP A 123 2.11 -5.22 1.14
C ASP A 123 2.97 -6.49 1.21
N ALA A 124 4.29 -6.32 1.18
CA ALA A 124 5.27 -7.40 1.13
C ALA A 124 6.22 -7.43 2.33
N LYS A 125 6.35 -6.32 3.04
CA LYS A 125 7.21 -6.16 4.23
C LYS A 125 8.64 -6.68 4.00
N ARG A 126 9.22 -6.36 2.82
CA ARG A 126 10.57 -6.80 2.44
C ARG A 126 11.63 -6.12 3.30
N GLY A 127 12.74 -6.79 3.46
CA GLY A 127 13.92 -6.28 4.16
C GLY A 127 15.08 -7.24 3.98
N ASP A 128 16.24 -6.69 3.59
CA ASP A 128 17.51 -7.38 3.45
C ASP A 128 18.61 -6.32 3.45
N ILE A 129 19.84 -6.64 3.09
CA ILE A 129 20.95 -5.71 2.99
C ILE A 129 21.57 -5.69 1.59
N GLY A 130 22.26 -4.60 1.26
CA GLY A 130 23.11 -4.47 0.07
C GLY A 130 22.39 -4.85 -1.24
N SER A 131 23.04 -5.71 -2.03
CA SER A 131 22.55 -6.15 -3.34
C SER A 131 21.23 -6.94 -3.27
N THR A 132 20.98 -7.68 -2.19
CA THR A 132 19.72 -8.42 -1.99
C THR A 132 18.57 -7.45 -1.78
N SER A 133 18.76 -6.43 -0.95
CA SER A 133 17.77 -5.36 -0.77
C SER A 133 17.50 -4.62 -2.08
N ALA A 134 18.55 -4.32 -2.87
CA ALA A 134 18.43 -3.71 -4.19
C ALA A 134 17.64 -4.61 -5.18
N ALA A 135 17.82 -5.93 -5.12
CA ALA A 135 17.05 -6.87 -5.95
C ALA A 135 15.56 -6.88 -5.59
N TYR A 136 15.21 -6.84 -4.28
CA TYR A 136 13.83 -6.67 -3.84
C TYR A 136 13.24 -5.34 -4.31
N ALA A 137 13.98 -4.24 -4.17
CA ALA A 137 13.55 -2.92 -4.61
C ALA A 137 13.28 -2.87 -6.12
N ALA A 138 14.20 -3.41 -6.92
CA ALA A 138 14.04 -3.50 -8.37
C ALA A 138 12.83 -4.37 -8.78
N GLY A 139 12.67 -5.54 -8.13
CA GLY A 139 11.61 -6.50 -8.44
C GLY A 139 10.21 -6.00 -8.12
N HIS A 140 10.04 -5.25 -7.04
CA HIS A 140 8.73 -4.74 -6.62
C HIS A 140 8.41 -3.36 -7.19
N LEU A 141 9.34 -2.41 -7.09
CA LEU A 141 9.12 -0.99 -7.39
C LEU A 141 9.77 -0.54 -8.70
N GLY A 142 11.00 -0.99 -8.92
CA GLY A 142 11.87 -0.46 -9.93
C GLY A 142 11.90 -1.29 -11.20
N ARG A 143 13.05 -1.27 -11.85
CA ARG A 143 13.28 -1.90 -13.15
C ARG A 143 14.55 -2.75 -13.13
N VAL A 144 14.57 -3.76 -14.00
CA VAL A 144 15.71 -4.66 -14.21
C VAL A 144 16.20 -4.51 -15.64
N GLN A 145 17.49 -4.34 -15.81
CA GLN A 145 18.12 -4.31 -17.14
C GLN A 145 18.25 -5.74 -17.69
N VAL A 146 17.63 -5.98 -18.86
CA VAL A 146 17.71 -7.26 -19.58
C VAL A 146 18.15 -6.96 -21.03
N GLY A 147 19.42 -7.20 -21.32
CA GLY A 147 20.03 -6.78 -22.58
C GLY A 147 19.93 -5.26 -22.76
N SER A 148 19.30 -4.81 -23.84
CA SER A 148 19.08 -3.39 -24.14
C SER A 148 17.78 -2.83 -23.51
N LYS A 149 16.97 -3.65 -22.84
CA LYS A 149 15.66 -3.25 -22.32
C LYS A 149 15.69 -3.09 -20.80
N SER A 150 14.99 -2.08 -20.31
CA SER A 150 14.71 -1.87 -18.90
C SER A 150 13.25 -2.28 -18.63
N LEU A 151 13.04 -3.32 -17.81
CA LEU A 151 11.75 -3.97 -17.61
C LEU A 151 11.37 -3.93 -16.12
N SER A 152 10.10 -3.66 -15.82
CA SER A 152 9.55 -3.75 -14.46
C SER A 152 9.08 -5.17 -14.13
N GLY A 153 9.27 -5.57 -12.87
CA GLY A 153 8.73 -6.80 -12.31
C GLY A 153 7.26 -6.68 -11.90
N PHE A 154 7.00 -6.65 -10.59
CA PHE A 154 5.63 -6.47 -10.07
C PHE A 154 5.07 -5.07 -10.33
N ASN A 155 5.94 -4.05 -10.32
CA ASN A 155 5.59 -2.66 -10.64
C ASN A 155 4.53 -2.06 -9.71
N VAL A 156 4.59 -2.34 -8.41
CA VAL A 156 3.73 -1.64 -7.44
C VAL A 156 4.17 -0.17 -7.30
N ASP A 157 3.30 0.69 -6.83
CA ASP A 157 3.57 2.12 -6.71
C ASP A 157 4.22 2.47 -5.37
N ILE A 158 3.80 1.79 -4.32
CA ILE A 158 4.32 1.93 -2.96
C ILE A 158 4.56 0.53 -2.39
N LEU A 159 5.63 0.33 -1.61
CA LEU A 159 5.96 -0.97 -1.01
C LEU A 159 6.07 -0.86 0.50
N THR A 160 5.56 -1.85 1.23
CA THR A 160 5.85 -1.96 2.67
C THR A 160 7.21 -2.62 2.90
N VAL A 161 8.02 -2.06 3.80
CA VAL A 161 9.37 -2.56 4.13
C VAL A 161 9.59 -2.65 5.63
N ASN A 162 10.47 -3.59 6.03
CA ASN A 162 10.86 -3.81 7.41
C ASN A 162 12.17 -3.06 7.69
N PRO A 163 12.25 -2.17 8.72
CA PRO A 163 13.41 -1.35 9.02
C PRO A 163 14.47 -2.06 9.87
N TYR A 164 14.24 -3.28 10.31
CA TYR A 164 15.06 -3.93 11.34
C TYR A 164 16.56 -4.00 11.03
N LEU A 165 16.94 -4.05 9.75
CA LEU A 165 18.32 -4.06 9.30
C LEU A 165 18.93 -2.64 9.13
N GLY A 166 18.21 -1.60 9.50
CA GLY A 166 18.70 -0.23 9.49
C GLY A 166 18.82 0.39 8.10
N THR A 167 19.65 1.44 8.00
CA THR A 167 19.78 2.24 6.77
C THR A 167 20.27 1.42 5.58
N ASP A 168 21.17 0.47 5.77
CA ASP A 168 21.67 -0.40 4.69
C ASP A 168 20.55 -1.24 4.07
N GLY A 169 19.54 -1.60 4.87
CA GLY A 169 18.38 -2.34 4.41
C GLY A 169 17.37 -1.47 3.69
N VAL A 170 17.13 -0.25 4.16
CA VAL A 170 16.07 0.65 3.65
C VAL A 170 16.56 1.50 2.47
N LYS A 171 17.82 1.95 2.48
CA LYS A 171 18.37 2.86 1.46
C LYS A 171 18.17 2.38 0.02
N PRO A 172 18.40 1.10 -0.36
CA PRO A 172 18.18 0.65 -1.73
C PRO A 172 16.74 0.88 -2.23
N PHE A 173 15.74 0.75 -1.36
CA PHE A 173 14.34 1.07 -1.70
C PHE A 173 14.13 2.58 -1.85
N VAL A 174 14.72 3.39 -0.96
CA VAL A 174 14.66 4.87 -1.05
C VAL A 174 15.29 5.36 -2.35
N ASP A 175 16.41 4.76 -2.77
CA ASP A 175 17.08 5.12 -4.03
C ASP A 175 16.15 4.84 -5.24
N VAL A 176 15.41 3.73 -5.25
CA VAL A 176 14.41 3.43 -6.28
C VAL A 176 13.23 4.40 -6.21
N CYS A 177 12.77 4.79 -5.01
CA CYS A 177 11.71 5.80 -4.87
C CYS A 177 12.08 7.12 -5.54
N ARG A 178 13.36 7.52 -5.45
CA ARG A 178 13.85 8.75 -6.07
C ARG A 178 13.99 8.66 -7.59
N SER A 179 14.44 7.49 -8.09
CA SER A 179 14.74 7.32 -9.52
C SER A 179 13.53 6.96 -10.37
N GLU A 180 12.50 6.33 -9.77
CA GLU A 180 11.34 5.76 -10.47
C GLU A 180 10.00 6.35 -9.99
N ASP A 181 10.03 7.44 -9.21
CA ASP A 181 8.85 8.10 -8.63
C ASP A 181 7.92 7.11 -7.89
N LYS A 182 8.50 6.30 -7.01
CA LYS A 182 7.81 5.30 -6.20
C LYS A 182 7.78 5.72 -4.72
N GLY A 183 7.04 4.98 -3.90
CA GLY A 183 6.92 5.24 -2.47
C GLY A 183 7.22 4.03 -1.59
N LEU A 184 7.39 4.29 -0.30
CA LEU A 184 7.55 3.29 0.75
C LEU A 184 6.56 3.52 1.89
N PHE A 185 6.19 2.43 2.57
CA PHE A 185 5.67 2.46 3.94
C PHE A 185 6.55 1.59 4.81
N VAL A 186 7.31 2.21 5.71
CA VAL A 186 8.21 1.52 6.64
C VAL A 186 7.45 1.13 7.90
N LEU A 187 7.63 -0.09 8.40
CA LEU A 187 7.00 -0.53 9.64
C LEU A 187 7.55 0.27 10.83
N VAL A 188 6.68 1.00 11.54
CA VAL A 188 7.04 1.79 12.73
C VAL A 188 6.35 1.25 13.98
N LYS A 189 5.01 1.29 14.01
CA LYS A 189 4.21 0.70 15.09
C LYS A 189 3.09 -0.12 14.49
N THR A 190 3.13 -1.42 14.75
CA THR A 190 2.16 -2.37 14.17
C THR A 190 1.03 -2.67 15.13
N SER A 191 -0.12 -3.14 14.60
CA SER A 191 -1.36 -3.33 15.37
C SER A 191 -1.51 -4.73 15.99
N ASN A 192 -0.56 -5.65 15.74
CA ASN A 192 -0.63 -7.02 16.26
C ASN A 192 -0.37 -7.07 17.77
N PRO A 193 -0.98 -8.01 18.52
CA PRO A 193 -0.88 -8.09 19.98
C PRO A 193 0.55 -8.18 20.52
N SER A 194 1.44 -8.91 19.80
CA SER A 194 2.85 -9.09 20.22
C SER A 194 3.77 -7.93 19.81
N SER A 195 3.24 -6.85 19.25
CA SER A 195 4.09 -5.71 18.80
C SER A 195 4.93 -5.12 19.92
N GLY A 196 4.41 -5.13 21.16
CA GLY A 196 5.10 -4.60 22.34
C GLY A 196 6.33 -5.39 22.78
N GLU A 197 6.50 -6.65 22.33
CA GLU A 197 7.67 -7.46 22.70
C GLU A 197 8.99 -6.80 22.30
N PHE A 198 9.01 -6.07 21.18
CA PHE A 198 10.15 -5.32 20.67
C PHE A 198 9.86 -3.82 20.55
N GLN A 199 8.75 -3.43 19.95
CA GLN A 199 8.49 -2.05 19.57
C GLN A 199 8.36 -1.11 20.78
N ASP A 200 7.88 -1.61 21.92
CA ASP A 200 7.70 -0.83 23.15
C ASP A 200 8.91 -0.91 24.10
N ARG A 201 9.97 -1.64 23.72
CA ARG A 201 11.20 -1.72 24.54
C ARG A 201 11.91 -0.37 24.57
N LEU A 202 12.33 0.03 25.76
CA LEU A 202 13.02 1.30 25.96
C LEU A 202 14.51 1.17 25.62
N ILE A 203 14.99 2.08 24.80
CA ILE A 203 16.39 2.31 24.49
C ILE A 203 16.64 3.77 24.86
N ASP A 204 17.56 4.02 25.79
CA ASP A 204 17.86 5.36 26.30
C ASP A 204 16.60 6.14 26.74
N GLY A 205 15.65 5.44 27.36
CA GLY A 205 14.42 6.00 27.89
C GLY A 205 13.30 6.25 26.86
N LYS A 206 13.49 5.90 25.59
CA LYS A 206 12.49 6.02 24.52
C LYS A 206 12.13 4.65 23.94
N PRO A 207 10.86 4.39 23.60
CA PRO A 207 10.45 3.16 22.92
C PRO A 207 11.15 2.99 21.57
N LEU A 208 11.41 1.74 21.18
CA LEU A 208 12.06 1.43 19.90
C LEU A 208 11.29 2.04 18.71
N TYR A 209 9.95 2.04 18.73
CA TYR A 209 9.17 2.61 17.64
C TYR A 209 9.41 4.11 17.41
N GLU A 210 9.77 4.88 18.45
CA GLU A 210 10.13 6.31 18.30
C GLU A 210 11.49 6.50 17.63
N TRP A 211 12.45 5.61 17.90
CA TRP A 211 13.74 5.59 17.21
C TRP A 211 13.57 5.26 15.73
N VAL A 212 12.72 4.28 15.42
CA VAL A 212 12.39 3.94 14.03
C VAL A 212 11.68 5.10 13.34
N ALA A 213 10.73 5.76 14.02
CA ALA A 213 10.03 6.93 13.49
C ALA A 213 10.98 8.06 13.10
N ALA A 214 11.94 8.40 13.99
CA ALA A 214 12.95 9.42 13.69
C ALA A 214 13.80 9.05 12.46
N LYS A 215 14.12 7.76 12.29
CA LYS A 215 14.83 7.28 11.10
C LYS A 215 13.99 7.35 9.83
N VAL A 216 12.70 7.06 9.90
CA VAL A 216 11.79 7.18 8.75
C VAL A 216 11.71 8.62 8.26
N GLU A 217 11.58 9.58 9.15
CA GLU A 217 11.60 11.01 8.82
C GLU A 217 12.93 11.42 8.19
N GLU A 218 14.07 10.96 8.74
CA GLU A 218 15.42 11.18 8.18
C GLU A 218 15.55 10.61 6.76
N TRP A 219 15.15 9.34 6.55
CA TRP A 219 15.21 8.70 5.23
C TRP A 219 14.32 9.41 4.21
N GLY A 220 13.20 9.96 4.66
CA GLY A 220 12.24 10.68 3.84
C GLY A 220 12.68 12.07 3.41
N ALA A 221 13.60 12.71 4.14
CA ALA A 221 14.01 14.10 3.90
C ALA A 221 14.51 14.39 2.47
N GLY A 222 15.08 13.38 1.81
CA GLY A 222 15.52 13.50 0.41
C GLY A 222 14.48 13.08 -0.65
N CYS A 223 13.24 12.76 -0.24
CA CYS A 223 12.16 12.29 -1.10
C CYS A 223 10.89 13.14 -0.96
N MET A 224 11.06 14.43 -0.60
CA MET A 224 9.95 15.35 -0.37
C MET A 224 9.31 15.81 -1.67
N ASP A 225 7.97 15.93 -1.64
CA ASP A 225 7.17 16.66 -2.63
C ASP A 225 6.12 17.50 -1.90
N GLY A 226 6.31 18.81 -1.90
CA GLY A 226 5.55 19.70 -1.06
C GLY A 226 5.76 19.41 0.42
N GLU A 227 4.66 19.21 1.15
CA GLU A 227 4.65 18.98 2.59
C GLU A 227 4.94 17.52 2.97
N TYR A 228 4.91 16.58 2.02
CA TYR A 228 4.97 15.15 2.30
C TYR A 228 6.11 14.45 1.58
N SER A 229 6.58 13.36 2.18
CA SER A 229 7.63 12.49 1.64
C SER A 229 7.07 11.25 0.96
N ASN A 230 7.77 10.74 -0.07
CA ASN A 230 7.54 9.41 -0.63
C ASN A 230 7.88 8.26 0.34
N VAL A 231 8.56 8.54 1.44
CA VAL A 231 8.85 7.56 2.49
C VAL A 231 7.85 7.76 3.61
N GLY A 232 6.87 6.86 3.65
CA GLY A 232 5.81 6.81 4.64
C GLY A 232 6.08 5.80 5.76
N ALA A 233 5.13 5.70 6.69
CA ALA A 233 5.20 4.81 7.84
C ALA A 233 3.94 3.95 7.98
N VAL A 234 4.08 2.71 8.44
CA VAL A 234 2.95 1.91 8.93
C VAL A 234 2.74 2.21 10.40
N VAL A 235 1.56 2.75 10.74
CA VAL A 235 1.15 3.10 12.11
C VAL A 235 -0.23 2.51 12.37
N GLY A 236 -0.33 1.53 13.28
CA GLY A 236 -1.59 0.84 13.57
C GLY A 236 -2.63 1.74 14.26
N ALA A 237 -3.90 1.57 13.91
CA ALA A 237 -5.03 2.34 14.44
C ALA A 237 -5.34 2.07 15.93
N THR A 238 -4.79 1.00 16.52
CA THR A 238 -5.18 0.50 17.86
C THR A 238 -4.57 1.27 19.04
N TYR A 239 -3.75 2.29 18.77
CA TYR A 239 -3.02 3.03 19.82
C TYR A 239 -3.06 4.55 19.55
N PRO A 240 -4.19 5.25 19.84
CA PRO A 240 -4.37 6.67 19.53
C PRO A 240 -3.30 7.59 20.14
N GLU A 241 -2.91 7.36 21.40
CA GLU A 241 -1.88 8.16 22.09
C GLU A 241 -0.51 8.05 21.41
N MET A 242 -0.15 6.84 20.93
CA MET A 242 1.08 6.61 20.19
C MET A 242 1.03 7.30 18.81
N SER A 243 -0.15 7.32 18.18
CA SER A 243 -0.34 8.00 16.90
C SER A 243 -0.09 9.50 17.01
N GLU A 244 -0.50 10.13 18.11
CA GLU A 244 -0.22 11.56 18.37
C GLU A 244 1.28 11.84 18.53
N ILE A 245 1.99 10.99 19.30
CA ILE A 245 3.45 11.07 19.45
C ILE A 245 4.14 10.89 18.10
N LEU A 246 3.77 9.87 17.35
CA LEU A 246 4.35 9.54 16.06
C LEU A 246 4.08 10.64 15.01
N ARG A 247 2.90 11.26 15.01
CA ARG A 247 2.59 12.37 14.11
C ARG A 247 3.49 13.59 14.41
N LYS A 248 3.79 13.88 15.67
CA LYS A 248 4.71 14.94 16.05
C LYS A 248 6.16 14.64 15.64
N LEU A 249 6.57 13.39 15.70
CA LEU A 249 7.92 12.94 15.30
C LEU A 249 8.09 12.87 13.77
N MET A 250 7.00 12.61 13.05
CA MET A 250 7.00 12.40 11.60
C MET A 250 5.98 13.34 10.90
N PRO A 251 6.15 14.67 10.97
CA PRO A 251 5.18 15.64 10.43
C PRO A 251 5.02 15.54 8.90
N HIS A 252 6.08 15.14 8.19
CA HIS A 252 6.12 15.05 6.73
C HIS A 252 5.88 13.64 6.19
N THR A 253 5.73 12.66 7.08
CA THR A 253 5.58 11.26 6.72
C THR A 253 4.10 10.90 6.55
N TYR A 254 3.73 10.31 5.43
CA TYR A 254 2.38 9.77 5.23
C TYR A 254 2.21 8.45 5.99
N PHE A 255 1.08 8.24 6.67
CA PHE A 255 0.81 7.03 7.43
C PHE A 255 -0.08 6.06 6.65
N LEU A 256 0.34 4.80 6.54
CA LEU A 256 -0.54 3.69 6.23
C LEU A 256 -1.08 3.15 7.56
N VAL A 257 -2.39 3.21 7.75
CA VAL A 257 -3.03 2.91 9.03
C VAL A 257 -3.86 1.63 8.91
N PRO A 258 -3.30 0.44 9.23
CA PRO A 258 -4.05 -0.80 9.35
C PRO A 258 -4.76 -0.91 10.70
N GLY A 259 -5.78 -1.79 10.76
CA GLY A 259 -6.45 -2.15 12.02
C GLY A 259 -7.81 -1.49 12.24
N TYR A 260 -8.28 -0.65 11.32
CA TYR A 260 -9.63 -0.10 11.35
C TYR A 260 -10.70 -1.19 11.24
N GLY A 261 -11.71 -1.12 12.07
CA GLY A 261 -12.86 -2.04 12.13
C GLY A 261 -12.46 -3.43 12.61
N ALA A 262 -11.88 -4.26 11.76
CA ALA A 262 -11.63 -5.69 12.02
C ALA A 262 -10.69 -5.99 13.21
N GLN A 263 -9.86 -5.03 13.61
CA GLN A 263 -8.95 -5.15 14.78
C GLN A 263 -9.36 -4.21 15.93
N GLY A 264 -10.55 -3.62 15.87
CA GLY A 264 -11.13 -2.80 16.93
C GLY A 264 -10.81 -1.30 16.84
N GLY A 265 -10.03 -0.83 15.86
CA GLY A 265 -9.82 0.60 15.63
C GLY A 265 -11.10 1.27 15.13
N THR A 266 -11.41 2.46 15.64
CA THR A 266 -12.58 3.28 15.28
C THR A 266 -12.14 4.54 14.56
N ALA A 267 -13.08 5.25 13.91
CA ALA A 267 -12.80 6.55 13.28
C ALA A 267 -12.25 7.58 14.30
N ALA A 268 -12.73 7.56 15.53
CA ALA A 268 -12.23 8.43 16.59
C ALA A 268 -10.74 8.21 16.90
N ASP A 269 -10.27 6.95 16.80
CA ASP A 269 -8.87 6.59 17.04
C ASP A 269 -7.94 7.07 15.93
N LEU A 270 -8.48 7.32 14.74
CA LEU A 270 -7.72 7.75 13.57
C LEU A 270 -7.36 9.23 13.56
N LYS A 271 -8.05 10.06 14.35
CA LYS A 271 -7.90 11.52 14.35
C LYS A 271 -6.44 11.98 14.44
N HIS A 272 -5.64 11.31 15.28
CA HIS A 272 -4.24 11.65 15.50
C HIS A 272 -3.29 11.16 14.40
N CYS A 273 -3.79 10.35 13.46
CA CYS A 273 -3.01 9.92 12.31
C CYS A 273 -2.97 10.99 11.21
N PHE A 274 -3.95 11.88 11.18
CA PHE A 274 -4.06 12.96 10.19
C PHE A 274 -3.39 14.24 10.67
N ASN A 275 -2.94 15.06 9.73
CA ASN A 275 -2.51 16.43 9.95
C ASN A 275 -3.74 17.37 9.96
N GLN A 276 -3.50 18.67 10.30
CA GLN A 276 -4.57 19.66 10.39
C GLN A 276 -5.28 19.94 9.05
N ASP A 277 -4.62 19.65 7.93
CA ASP A 277 -5.15 19.77 6.57
C ASP A 277 -6.07 18.60 6.17
N GLY A 278 -6.27 17.62 7.06
CA GLY A 278 -7.03 16.38 6.80
C GLY A 278 -6.29 15.34 5.97
N LEU A 279 -5.00 15.56 5.71
CA LEU A 279 -4.12 14.64 4.97
C LEU A 279 -3.13 13.94 5.93
N GLY A 280 -2.12 13.28 5.38
CA GLY A 280 -1.06 12.63 6.15
C GLY A 280 -1.33 11.15 6.47
N ALA A 281 -2.52 10.63 6.16
CA ALA A 281 -2.83 9.23 6.39
C ALA A 281 -3.71 8.61 5.29
N VAL A 282 -3.56 7.31 5.07
CA VAL A 282 -4.46 6.45 4.30
C VAL A 282 -4.82 5.23 5.15
N VAL A 283 -6.12 5.02 5.37
CA VAL A 283 -6.64 3.99 6.28
C VAL A 283 -6.95 2.72 5.51
N ASN A 284 -6.38 1.59 5.94
CA ASN A 284 -6.60 0.31 5.29
C ASN A 284 -7.70 -0.51 5.97
N SER A 285 -8.63 -1.00 5.17
CA SER A 285 -9.54 -2.07 5.56
C SER A 285 -9.50 -3.21 4.54
N SER A 286 -9.33 -4.45 5.01
CA SER A 286 -9.29 -5.65 4.17
C SER A 286 -10.57 -6.47 4.35
N ARG A 287 -10.61 -7.37 5.33
CA ARG A 287 -11.73 -8.28 5.57
C ARG A 287 -13.09 -7.55 5.71
N GLY A 288 -13.07 -6.35 6.30
CA GLY A 288 -14.28 -5.51 6.46
C GLY A 288 -14.95 -5.15 5.13
N ILE A 289 -14.17 -5.08 4.06
CA ILE A 289 -14.63 -4.74 2.71
C ILE A 289 -14.74 -5.98 1.84
N ILE A 290 -13.64 -6.74 1.64
CA ILE A 290 -13.64 -7.84 0.66
C ILE A 290 -14.52 -9.03 1.05
N ALA A 291 -14.79 -9.22 2.35
CA ALA A 291 -15.70 -10.24 2.85
C ALA A 291 -16.98 -9.62 3.46
N ALA A 292 -17.37 -8.42 3.02
CA ALA A 292 -18.53 -7.70 3.54
C ALA A 292 -19.81 -8.53 3.47
N TYR A 293 -20.07 -9.21 2.36
CA TYR A 293 -21.26 -10.03 2.16
C TYR A 293 -21.46 -11.14 3.23
N LYS A 294 -20.41 -11.50 3.98
CA LYS A 294 -20.49 -12.46 5.11
C LYS A 294 -20.88 -11.81 6.44
N GLN A 295 -20.87 -10.49 6.51
CA GLN A 295 -21.19 -9.74 7.73
C GLN A 295 -22.71 -9.54 7.84
N GLU A 296 -23.23 -9.55 9.07
CA GLU A 296 -24.66 -9.38 9.34
C GLU A 296 -25.24 -8.10 8.69
N LYS A 297 -24.45 -7.01 8.71
CA LYS A 297 -24.82 -5.71 8.12
C LYS A 297 -25.11 -5.79 6.62
N TYR A 298 -24.41 -6.66 5.91
CA TYR A 298 -24.46 -6.75 4.44
C TYR A 298 -25.03 -8.08 3.92
N LYS A 299 -25.55 -8.93 4.80
CA LYS A 299 -26.04 -10.27 4.43
C LYS A 299 -27.14 -10.29 3.36
N ASN A 300 -27.89 -9.19 3.24
CA ASN A 300 -28.97 -9.08 2.26
C ASN A 300 -28.45 -9.05 0.80
N PHE A 301 -27.18 -8.75 0.57
CA PHE A 301 -26.58 -8.85 -0.76
C PHE A 301 -26.41 -10.31 -1.19
N GLY A 302 -26.12 -11.21 -0.24
CA GLY A 302 -25.81 -12.60 -0.53
C GLY A 302 -24.46 -12.78 -1.25
N PRO A 303 -24.04 -14.05 -1.45
CA PRO A 303 -22.76 -14.36 -2.10
C PRO A 303 -22.71 -14.02 -3.59
N GLU A 304 -23.88 -13.91 -4.26
CA GLU A 304 -23.97 -13.58 -5.70
C GLU A 304 -23.65 -12.11 -5.97
N HIS A 305 -23.85 -11.24 -4.96
CA HIS A 305 -23.66 -9.78 -5.04
C HIS A 305 -22.55 -9.32 -4.08
N PHE A 306 -21.47 -10.11 -3.95
CA PHE A 306 -20.37 -9.77 -3.03
C PHE A 306 -19.61 -8.51 -3.43
N GLY A 307 -19.56 -8.19 -4.74
CA GLY A 307 -18.99 -6.94 -5.24
C GLY A 307 -19.77 -5.71 -4.77
N GLU A 308 -21.10 -5.75 -4.88
CA GLU A 308 -22.00 -4.69 -4.39
C GLU A 308 -21.92 -4.55 -2.86
N ALA A 309 -21.81 -5.67 -2.13
CA ALA A 309 -21.60 -5.63 -0.69
C ALA A 309 -20.27 -4.94 -0.34
N SER A 310 -19.21 -5.22 -1.09
CA SER A 310 -17.91 -4.55 -0.93
C SER A 310 -18.01 -3.05 -1.22
N ARG A 311 -18.72 -2.66 -2.29
CA ARG A 311 -19.00 -1.26 -2.61
C ARG A 311 -19.71 -0.53 -1.46
N GLN A 312 -20.78 -1.14 -0.91
CA GLN A 312 -21.51 -0.56 0.21
C GLN A 312 -20.62 -0.43 1.45
N ALA A 313 -19.77 -1.41 1.72
CA ALA A 313 -18.82 -1.35 2.84
C ALA A 313 -17.79 -0.22 2.68
N VAL A 314 -17.33 0.05 1.46
CA VAL A 314 -16.48 1.22 1.15
C VAL A 314 -17.23 2.53 1.41
N ILE A 315 -18.45 2.67 0.93
CA ILE A 315 -19.28 3.87 1.14
C ILE A 315 -19.48 4.13 2.63
N ASP A 316 -19.81 3.10 3.39
CA ASP A 316 -20.03 3.19 4.83
C ASP A 316 -18.72 3.58 5.58
N MET A 317 -17.58 3.04 5.17
CA MET A 317 -16.27 3.39 5.74
C MET A 317 -15.88 4.84 5.46
N VAL A 318 -16.11 5.33 4.23
CA VAL A 318 -15.84 6.72 3.86
C VAL A 318 -16.72 7.69 4.65
N ALA A 319 -17.97 7.30 4.92
CA ALA A 319 -18.88 8.13 5.71
C ALA A 319 -18.55 8.15 7.21
N ASP A 320 -17.83 7.15 7.73
CA ASP A 320 -17.43 7.03 9.13
C ASP A 320 -16.13 7.80 9.43
N ILE A 321 -15.23 7.92 8.46
CA ILE A 321 -13.92 8.58 8.58
C ILE A 321 -14.01 10.03 8.13
#